data_6616f964fdec5e3f7ee1d102cfbee650
#
_entry.id   6616f964fdec5e3f7ee1d102cfbee650
#
_cell.length_a   1.000
_cell.length_b   1.000
_cell.length_c   1.000
_cell.angle_alpha   90.00
_cell.angle_beta   90.00
_cell.angle_gamma   90.00
#
_symmetry.space_group_name_H-M   'P 1'
#
loop_
_entity.id
_entity.type
_entity.pdbx_description
1 polymer ?
#
loop_
_entity_poly.entity_id
_entity_poly.type
_entity_poly.pdbx_seq_one_letter_code
_entity_poly.pdbx_strand_id
1 'polypeptide(L)'
;MNDSDEFFEVLAYVRASRHRSNIIKFLAHGLKTPKEIGVELDIRTNHVSNLLADLKKKDLVFCLTPNVHKGRLYKLTDVGCKISEYLGDV
;
A
#
# COMPACT_ATOMS: atom_id res chain seq x y z
N MET A 1 -15.47 -13.44 15.79
CA MET A 1 -14.57 -13.36 14.65
C MET A 1 -13.14 -13.28 15.13
N ASN A 2 -12.24 -14.00 14.53
CA ASN A 2 -10.86 -13.98 14.96
C ASN A 2 -9.98 -13.19 14.00
N ASP A 3 -8.74 -12.97 14.41
CA ASP A 3 -7.80 -12.16 13.63
C ASP A 3 -7.53 -12.75 12.25
N SER A 4 -7.59 -14.06 12.11
CA SER A 4 -7.35 -14.74 10.83
C SER A 4 -8.41 -14.35 9.80
N ASP A 5 -9.67 -14.26 10.22
CA ASP A 5 -10.75 -13.88 9.31
C ASP A 5 -10.57 -12.46 8.83
N GLU A 6 -10.24 -11.54 9.72
CA GLU A 6 -9.99 -10.15 9.36
C GLU A 6 -8.79 -10.04 8.42
N PHE A 7 -7.73 -10.79 8.71
CA PHE A 7 -6.54 -10.78 7.87
C PHE A 7 -6.86 -11.22 6.44
N PHE A 8 -7.62 -12.30 6.30
CA PHE A 8 -7.93 -12.81 4.96
C PHE A 8 -8.93 -11.93 4.23
N GLU A 9 -9.79 -11.21 4.94
CA GLU A 9 -10.65 -10.22 4.33
C GLU A 9 -9.83 -9.07 3.73
N VAL A 10 -8.83 -8.60 4.46
CA VAL A 10 -7.95 -7.54 4.00
C VAL A 10 -7.11 -8.02 2.81
N LEU A 11 -6.62 -9.25 2.90
CA LEU A 11 -5.86 -9.84 1.80
C LEU A 11 -6.71 -9.91 0.52
N ALA A 12 -7.96 -10.32 0.66
CA ALA A 12 -8.89 -10.36 -0.47
C ALA A 12 -9.13 -8.97 -1.05
N TYR A 13 -9.27 -7.97 -0.16
CA TYR A 13 -9.44 -6.58 -0.57
C TYR A 13 -8.26 -6.11 -1.44
N VAL A 14 -7.04 -6.44 -1.03
CA VAL A 14 -5.85 -6.07 -1.78
C VAL A 14 -5.79 -6.82 -3.10
N ARG A 15 -6.04 -8.12 -3.08
CA ARG A 15 -5.99 -8.97 -4.29
C ARG A 15 -7.05 -8.60 -5.32
N ALA A 16 -8.14 -7.99 -4.89
CA ALA A 16 -9.21 -7.60 -5.80
C ALA A 16 -8.81 -6.48 -6.75
N SER A 17 -7.68 -5.82 -6.51
CA SER A 17 -7.22 -4.72 -7.35
C SER A 17 -5.73 -4.91 -7.67
N ARG A 18 -5.44 -4.92 -8.98
CA ARG A 18 -4.05 -4.98 -9.44
C ARG A 18 -3.23 -3.82 -8.87
N HIS A 19 -3.84 -2.62 -8.88
CA HIS A 19 -3.14 -1.43 -8.39
C HIS A 19 -2.81 -1.55 -6.90
N ARG A 20 -3.77 -2.01 -6.09
CA ARG A 20 -3.51 -2.19 -4.66
C ARG A 20 -2.39 -3.18 -4.43
N SER A 21 -2.44 -4.32 -5.12
CA SER A 21 -1.41 -5.35 -4.99
C SER A 21 -0.04 -4.82 -5.37
N ASN A 22 0.03 -4.11 -6.49
CA ASN A 22 1.30 -3.59 -6.98
C ASN A 22 1.89 -2.53 -6.07
N ILE A 23 1.04 -1.67 -5.50
CA ILE A 23 1.52 -0.66 -4.55
C ILE A 23 2.09 -1.33 -3.31
N ILE A 24 1.39 -2.31 -2.76
CA ILE A 24 1.87 -3.03 -1.58
C ILE A 24 3.22 -3.69 -1.88
N LYS A 25 3.33 -4.36 -3.02
CA LYS A 25 4.58 -5.03 -3.41
C LYS A 25 5.73 -4.03 -3.57
N PHE A 26 5.45 -2.89 -4.19
CA PHE A 26 6.48 -1.88 -4.39
C PHE A 26 6.94 -1.26 -3.08
N LEU A 27 6.01 -0.99 -2.16
CA LEU A 27 6.35 -0.45 -0.85
C LEU A 27 7.11 -1.44 0.02
N ALA A 28 7.02 -2.73 -0.29
CA ALA A 28 7.81 -3.74 0.43
C ALA A 28 9.30 -3.54 0.22
N HIS A 29 9.71 -2.81 -0.81
CA HIS A 29 11.12 -2.53 -1.10
C HIS A 29 11.65 -1.29 -0.39
N GLY A 30 10.81 -0.57 0.33
CA GLY A 30 11.24 0.58 1.10
C GLY A 30 10.31 1.78 0.94
N LEU A 31 10.73 2.89 1.51
CA LEU A 31 9.96 4.12 1.48
C LEU A 31 9.80 4.65 0.05
N LYS A 32 8.59 5.08 -0.29
CA LYS A 32 8.31 5.62 -1.62
C LYS A 32 7.40 6.83 -1.51
N THR A 33 7.56 7.77 -2.45
CA THR A 33 6.65 8.89 -2.61
C THR A 33 5.54 8.49 -3.58
N PRO A 34 4.40 9.19 -3.56
CA PRO A 34 3.34 8.94 -4.55
C PRO A 34 3.84 9.09 -5.99
N LYS A 35 4.75 10.04 -6.23
CA LYS A 35 5.30 10.23 -7.58
C LYS A 35 6.12 9.01 -8.02
N GLU A 36 6.96 8.49 -7.11
CA GLU A 36 7.77 7.31 -7.42
C GLU A 36 6.86 6.12 -7.72
N ILE A 37 5.81 5.95 -6.93
CA ILE A 37 4.85 4.87 -7.16
C ILE A 37 4.18 5.04 -8.52
N GLY A 38 3.77 6.26 -8.83
CA GLY A 38 3.11 6.53 -10.10
C GLY A 38 3.99 6.24 -11.30
N VAL A 39 5.27 6.62 -11.21
CA VAL A 39 6.22 6.38 -12.30
C VAL A 39 6.47 4.88 -12.45
N GLU A 40 6.72 4.20 -11.34
CA GLU A 40 7.03 2.77 -11.39
C GLU A 40 5.87 1.95 -11.92
N LEU A 41 4.64 2.27 -11.49
CA LEU A 41 3.46 1.47 -11.80
C LEU A 41 2.64 2.03 -12.97
N ASP A 42 3.10 3.13 -13.54
CA ASP A 42 2.41 3.81 -14.65
C ASP A 42 0.99 4.20 -14.27
N ILE A 43 0.87 4.88 -13.13
CA ILE A 43 -0.41 5.37 -12.60
C ILE A 43 -0.25 6.87 -12.34
N ARG A 44 -1.30 7.64 -12.62
CA ARG A 44 -1.28 9.07 -12.34
C ARG A 44 -1.13 9.31 -10.85
N THR A 45 -0.36 10.34 -10.48
CA THR A 45 -0.05 10.63 -9.07
C THR A 45 -1.32 10.84 -8.24
N ASN A 46 -2.33 11.55 -8.78
CA ASN A 46 -3.56 11.76 -8.03
C ASN A 46 -4.31 10.45 -7.78
N HIS A 47 -4.25 9.51 -8.73
CA HIS A 47 -4.86 8.20 -8.54
C HIS A 47 -4.09 7.41 -7.47
N VAL A 48 -2.74 7.50 -7.50
CA VAL A 48 -1.91 6.88 -6.46
C VAL A 48 -2.30 7.42 -5.09
N SER A 49 -2.47 8.74 -4.97
CA SER A 49 -2.83 9.36 -3.69
C SER A 49 -4.15 8.83 -3.17
N ASN A 50 -5.13 8.64 -4.06
CA ASN A 50 -6.43 8.08 -3.66
C ASN A 50 -6.29 6.62 -3.20
N LEU A 51 -5.49 5.83 -3.94
CA LEU A 51 -5.25 4.44 -3.57
C LEU A 51 -4.54 4.34 -2.22
N LEU A 52 -3.55 5.21 -1.98
CA LEU A 52 -2.84 5.24 -0.70
C LEU A 52 -3.78 5.63 0.43
N ALA A 53 -4.70 6.57 0.20
CA ALA A 53 -5.68 6.94 1.21
C ALA A 53 -6.56 5.76 1.59
N ASP A 54 -6.98 4.98 0.60
CA ASP A 54 -7.79 3.78 0.85
C ASP A 54 -7.00 2.72 1.61
N LEU A 55 -5.75 2.50 1.22
CA LEU A 55 -4.89 1.53 1.89
C LEU A 55 -4.59 1.96 3.32
N LYS A 56 -4.47 3.27 3.55
CA LYS A 56 -4.26 3.81 4.89
C LYS A 56 -5.47 3.54 5.77
N LYS A 57 -6.67 3.68 5.23
CA LYS A 57 -7.90 3.38 5.98
C LYS A 57 -7.97 1.93 6.41
N LYS A 58 -7.36 1.04 5.64
CA LYS A 58 -7.28 -0.39 5.96
C LYS A 58 -6.07 -0.73 6.83
N ASP A 59 -5.35 0.28 7.29
CA ASP A 59 -4.17 0.10 8.14
C ASP A 59 -3.07 -0.72 7.48
N LEU A 60 -2.92 -0.55 6.18
CA LEU A 60 -1.90 -1.28 5.41
C LEU A 60 -0.68 -0.42 5.13
N VAL A 61 -0.86 0.89 5.04
CA VAL A 61 0.23 1.83 4.80
C VAL A 61 0.07 3.02 5.74
N PHE A 62 1.15 3.75 5.95
CA PHE A 62 1.08 5.01 6.67
C PHE A 62 2.07 6.01 6.06
N CYS A 63 1.80 7.28 6.29
CA CYS A 63 2.67 8.35 5.82
C CYS A 63 3.68 8.66 6.92
N LEU A 64 4.96 8.48 6.61
CA LEU A 64 6.04 8.72 7.56
C LEU A 64 6.27 10.21 7.77
N THR A 65 5.96 11.03 6.77
CA THR A 65 6.22 12.47 6.79
C THR A 65 4.94 13.26 6.54
N PRO A 66 3.96 13.21 7.47
CA PRO A 66 2.65 13.81 7.21
C PRO A 66 2.66 15.33 7.13
N ASN A 67 3.72 15.97 7.66
CA ASN A 67 3.78 17.44 7.71
C ASN A 67 4.33 18.08 6.44
N VAL A 68 4.81 17.30 5.48
CA VAL A 68 5.28 17.85 4.21
C VAL A 68 4.18 17.77 3.18
N HIS A 69 4.15 18.75 2.25
CA HIS A 69 3.16 18.79 1.20
C HIS A 69 3.58 18.00 -0.03
N LYS A 70 4.87 18.02 -0.34
CA LYS A 70 5.41 17.31 -1.49
C LYS A 70 6.42 16.29 -1.02
N GLY A 71 6.51 15.19 -1.76
CA GLY A 71 7.48 14.15 -1.44
C GLY A 71 7.17 13.42 -0.16
N ARG A 72 5.88 13.27 0.18
CA ARG A 72 5.49 12.47 1.34
C ARG A 72 5.95 11.04 1.16
N LEU A 73 6.57 10.51 2.21
CA LEU A 73 7.07 9.14 2.18
C LEU A 73 6.07 8.20 2.83
N TYR A 74 5.77 7.11 2.15
CA TYR A 74 4.84 6.09 2.63
C TYR A 74 5.58 4.80 2.90
N LYS A 75 5.05 4.03 3.84
CA LYS A 75 5.63 2.78 4.29
C LYS A 75 4.52 1.80 4.62
N LEU A 76 4.82 0.50 4.50
CA LEU A 76 3.89 -0.53 4.94
C LEU A 76 3.84 -0.58 6.46
N THR A 77 2.65 -0.84 7.00
CA THR A 77 2.49 -1.21 8.40
C THR A 77 2.95 -2.65 8.57
N ASP A 78 2.99 -3.15 9.81
CA ASP A 78 3.28 -4.57 10.05
C ASP A 78 2.29 -5.46 9.33
N VAL A 79 1.00 -5.09 9.34
CA VAL A 79 -0.02 -5.84 8.62
C VAL A 79 0.24 -5.77 7.13
N GLY A 80 0.58 -4.58 6.61
CA GLY A 80 0.93 -4.42 5.20
C GLY A 80 2.08 -5.31 4.78
N CYS A 81 3.09 -5.44 5.65
CA CYS A 81 4.22 -6.33 5.36
C CYS A 81 3.78 -7.79 5.27
N LYS A 82 2.91 -8.23 6.17
CA LYS A 82 2.38 -9.60 6.12
C LYS A 82 1.57 -9.82 4.85
N ILE A 83 0.76 -8.85 4.47
CA ILE A 83 -0.02 -8.93 3.24
C ILE A 83 0.92 -9.06 2.04
N SER A 84 2.00 -8.28 2.00
CA SER A 84 2.95 -8.34 0.88
C SER A 84 3.55 -9.74 0.73
N GLU A 85 3.82 -10.41 1.84
CA GLU A 85 4.36 -11.77 1.81
C GLU A 85 3.36 -12.75 1.18
N TYR A 86 2.07 -12.56 1.44
CA TYR A 86 1.04 -13.42 0.88
C TYR A 86 0.76 -13.15 -0.59
N LEU A 87 1.13 -11.96 -1.08
CA LEU A 87 0.95 -11.63 -2.49
C LEU A 87 1.97 -12.35 -3.37
N GLY A 88 3.01 -12.83 -2.75
CA GLY A 88 4.02 -13.57 -3.44
C GLY A 88 5.05 -12.69 -4.06
N ASP A 89 5.86 -13.08 -4.48
CA ASP A 89 6.61 -12.60 -4.98
C ASP A 89 7.08 -12.70 -5.87
N VAL A 90 6.92 -12.84 -5.99
CA VAL A 90 7.48 -13.23 -6.70
C VAL A 90 7.93 -12.67 -7.58
#